data_2dd6d46b4765d99586a7362cd8c2d5bc
#
_entry.id   2dd6d46b4765d99586a7362cd8c2d5bc
#
_cell.length_a   1.000
_cell.length_b   1.000
_cell.length_c   1.000
_cell.angle_alpha   90.00
_cell.angle_beta   90.00
_cell.angle_gamma   90.00
#
_symmetry.space_group_name_H-M   'P 1'
#
loop_
_entity.id
_entity.type
_entity.pdbx_description
1 polymer ?
#
loop_
_entity_poly.entity_id
_entity_poly.type
_entity_poly.pdbx_seq_one_letter_code
_entity_poly.pdbx_strand_id
1 'polypeptide(L)'
;MLYYILVPLAWMLAHIVFRPQVIGRENLIKGRGFILAPNHRSALDPVFIVLSDGYFWLHKMRIFAKKELFQGKPLLAWFLRQMGAVSVKNGRDDLSTLDNTIRECRTGRGLLLFPEGTRSKDGRLLPPKSGAFVVADQAAVDMIPCRILYDTPDGRLKLFCRIRICFGKPISAEQLALGEKRNMVKLRENKKMLTAAWEEMGREYAFFRCVPANAEKEKTE
;
A
#
# COMPACT_ATOMS: atom_id res chain seq x y z
N MET A 1 5.29 -12.08 -20.97
CA MET A 1 5.04 -11.15 -22.09
C MET A 1 3.78 -10.30 -21.86
N LEU A 2 2.62 -10.86 -21.59
CA LEU A 2 1.36 -10.11 -21.48
C LEU A 2 1.36 -9.01 -20.42
N TYR A 3 2.02 -9.20 -19.27
CA TYR A 3 2.20 -8.18 -18.24
C TYR A 3 2.79 -6.87 -18.80
N TYR A 4 3.83 -6.97 -19.62
CA TYR A 4 4.51 -5.82 -20.21
C TYR A 4 3.69 -5.09 -21.31
N ILE A 5 2.61 -5.70 -21.77
CA ILE A 5 1.64 -5.07 -22.69
C ILE A 5 0.48 -4.46 -21.90
N LEU A 6 -0.06 -5.22 -20.94
CA LEU A 6 -1.23 -4.78 -20.16
C LEU A 6 -0.94 -3.62 -19.23
N VAL A 7 0.25 -3.58 -18.62
CA VAL A 7 0.61 -2.52 -17.67
C VAL A 7 0.72 -1.15 -18.34
N PRO A 8 1.42 -0.97 -19.49
CA PRO A 8 1.43 0.30 -20.21
C PRO A 8 0.04 0.74 -20.69
N LEU A 9 -0.78 -0.18 -21.18
CA LEU A 9 -2.14 0.12 -21.61
C LEU A 9 -3.00 0.60 -20.43
N ALA A 10 -2.96 -0.11 -19.32
CA ALA A 10 -3.65 0.27 -18.09
C ALA A 10 -3.12 1.59 -17.52
N TRP A 11 -1.80 1.83 -17.61
CA TRP A 11 -1.17 3.10 -17.24
C TRP A 11 -1.71 4.26 -18.07
N MET A 12 -1.74 4.11 -19.39
CA MET A 12 -2.29 5.12 -20.29
C MET A 12 -3.76 5.43 -19.96
N LEU A 13 -4.59 4.39 -19.79
CA LEU A 13 -5.99 4.54 -19.43
C LEU A 13 -6.16 5.23 -18.07
N ALA A 14 -5.37 4.84 -17.06
CA ALA A 14 -5.39 5.45 -15.74
C ALA A 14 -5.02 6.95 -15.81
N HIS A 15 -4.07 7.34 -16.65
CA HIS A 15 -3.67 8.76 -16.81
C HIS A 15 -4.75 9.58 -17.51
N ILE A 16 -5.45 9.01 -18.47
CA ILE A 16 -6.58 9.69 -19.14
C ILE A 16 -7.75 9.89 -18.16
N VAL A 17 -8.09 8.85 -17.38
CA VAL A 17 -9.28 8.86 -16.55
C VAL A 17 -9.04 9.51 -15.18
N PHE A 18 -7.91 9.22 -14.51
CA PHE A 18 -7.69 9.56 -13.10
C PHE A 18 -6.55 10.55 -12.86
N ARG A 19 -5.74 10.86 -13.87
CA ARG A 19 -4.62 11.81 -13.78
C ARG A 19 -3.77 11.61 -12.51
N PRO A 20 -3.19 10.42 -12.29
CA PRO A 20 -2.45 10.10 -11.08
C PRO A 20 -1.21 10.98 -10.96
N GLN A 21 -1.01 11.56 -9.76
CA GLN A 21 0.18 12.29 -9.36
C GLN A 21 0.97 11.43 -8.39
N VAL A 22 2.26 11.26 -8.66
CA VAL A 22 3.16 10.46 -7.81
C VAL A 22 4.12 11.40 -7.10
N ILE A 23 4.20 11.28 -5.78
CA ILE A 23 5.02 12.11 -4.89
C ILE A 23 5.93 11.18 -4.09
N GLY A 24 7.19 11.59 -3.86
CA GLY A 24 8.15 10.82 -3.07
C GLY A 24 8.68 9.58 -3.79
N ARG A 25 8.69 9.56 -5.14
CA ARG A 25 9.19 8.42 -5.92
C ARG A 25 10.63 8.06 -5.61
N GLU A 26 11.43 9.03 -5.18
CA GLU A 26 12.81 8.86 -4.72
C GLU A 26 12.96 7.97 -3.48
N ASN A 27 11.88 7.82 -2.70
CA ASN A 27 11.84 6.95 -1.53
C ASN A 27 11.68 5.45 -1.87
N LEU A 28 11.41 5.14 -3.14
CA LEU A 28 11.28 3.75 -3.57
C LEU A 28 12.65 3.07 -3.64
N ILE A 29 12.75 1.93 -2.96
CA ILE A 29 13.98 1.17 -2.84
C ILE A 29 14.20 0.33 -4.10
N LYS A 30 15.41 0.42 -4.67
CA LYS A 30 15.83 -0.35 -5.84
C LYS A 30 16.89 -1.37 -5.46
N GLY A 31 16.89 -2.54 -6.11
CA GLY A 31 17.95 -3.55 -5.99
C GLY A 31 17.91 -4.37 -4.70
N ARG A 32 17.01 -4.09 -3.76
CA ARG A 32 16.77 -4.90 -2.56
C ARG A 32 15.29 -5.01 -2.25
N GLY A 33 14.91 -6.00 -1.41
CA GLY A 33 13.52 -6.19 -1.02
C GLY A 33 13.02 -5.09 -0.09
N PHE A 34 11.72 -4.87 -0.14
CA PHE A 34 11.03 -3.91 0.72
C PHE A 34 9.55 -4.27 0.83
N ILE A 35 8.89 -3.74 1.86
CA ILE A 35 7.44 -3.79 1.98
C ILE A 35 6.88 -2.41 1.66
N LEU A 36 5.97 -2.34 0.70
CA LEU A 36 5.17 -1.15 0.46
C LEU A 36 3.87 -1.26 1.26
N ALA A 37 3.65 -0.31 2.15
CA ALA A 37 2.57 -0.31 3.14
C ALA A 37 1.56 0.82 2.90
N PRO A 38 0.64 0.69 1.94
CA PRO A 38 -0.38 1.69 1.67
C PRO A 38 -1.59 1.59 2.61
N ASN A 39 -2.31 2.70 2.74
CA ASN A 39 -3.69 2.68 3.20
C ASN A 39 -4.60 2.05 2.13
N HIS A 40 -5.79 1.58 2.51
CA HIS A 40 -6.70 0.84 1.61
C HIS A 40 -8.10 1.44 1.57
N ARG A 41 -8.49 2.02 0.43
CA ARG A 41 -9.79 2.68 0.22
C ARG A 41 -10.60 2.09 -0.93
N SER A 42 -9.93 1.55 -1.96
CA SER A 42 -10.56 1.04 -3.17
C SER A 42 -10.00 -0.33 -3.58
N ALA A 43 -10.80 -1.12 -4.27
CA ALA A 43 -10.32 -2.35 -4.90
C ALA A 43 -9.26 -2.08 -5.99
N LEU A 44 -9.21 -0.86 -6.52
CA LEU A 44 -8.25 -0.45 -7.55
C LEU A 44 -6.94 0.13 -6.98
N ASP A 45 -6.83 0.33 -5.65
CA ASP A 45 -5.59 0.83 -5.03
C ASP A 45 -4.34 0.05 -5.47
N PRO A 46 -4.33 -1.31 -5.46
CA PRO A 46 -3.16 -2.06 -5.90
C PRO A 46 -2.79 -1.75 -7.35
N VAL A 47 -3.79 -1.56 -8.23
CA VAL A 47 -3.57 -1.25 -9.63
C VAL A 47 -2.93 0.13 -9.78
N PHE A 48 -3.47 1.15 -9.11
CA PHE A 48 -2.91 2.50 -9.17
C PHE A 48 -1.48 2.55 -8.63
N ILE A 49 -1.20 1.84 -7.53
CA ILE A 49 0.15 1.77 -6.94
C ILE A 49 1.13 1.11 -7.92
N VAL A 50 0.77 -0.03 -8.52
CA VAL A 50 1.61 -0.71 -9.51
C VAL A 50 1.84 0.15 -10.75
N LEU A 51 0.82 0.92 -11.17
CA LEU A 51 0.93 1.80 -12.34
C LEU A 51 1.68 3.10 -12.04
N SER A 52 1.81 3.50 -10.76
CA SER A 52 2.37 4.80 -10.37
C SER A 52 3.86 4.92 -10.57
N ASP A 53 4.57 3.81 -10.67
CA ASP A 53 6.02 3.80 -10.87
C ASP A 53 6.44 2.91 -12.04
N GLY A 54 7.19 3.51 -12.98
CA GLY A 54 7.79 2.79 -14.10
C GLY A 54 8.77 1.68 -13.68
N TYR A 55 9.26 1.69 -12.43
CA TYR A 55 10.08 0.62 -11.88
C TYR A 55 9.33 -0.73 -11.83
N PHE A 56 8.05 -0.72 -11.49
CA PHE A 56 7.24 -1.95 -11.44
C PHE A 56 6.92 -2.54 -12.82
N TRP A 57 7.13 -1.80 -13.88
CA TRP A 57 7.04 -2.36 -15.23
C TRP A 57 8.08 -3.44 -15.47
N LEU A 58 9.24 -3.28 -14.85
CA LEU A 58 10.37 -4.21 -15.02
C LEU A 58 10.38 -5.32 -13.97
N HIS A 59 9.82 -5.06 -12.77
CA HIS A 59 9.88 -5.97 -11.63
C HIS A 59 8.50 -6.19 -11.02
N LYS A 60 7.99 -7.39 -11.15
CA LYS A 60 6.69 -7.75 -10.54
C LYS A 60 6.80 -7.76 -9.03
N MET A 61 6.06 -6.88 -8.37
CA MET A 61 5.84 -6.97 -6.93
C MET A 61 4.96 -8.18 -6.59
N ARG A 62 5.11 -8.70 -5.38
CA ARG A 62 4.10 -9.57 -4.79
C ARG A 62 3.01 -8.73 -4.15
N ILE A 63 1.76 -9.11 -4.35
CA ILE A 63 0.59 -8.43 -3.83
C ILE A 63 -0.24 -9.45 -3.08
N PHE A 64 -0.42 -9.30 -1.77
CA PHE A 64 -1.33 -10.18 -1.04
C PHE A 64 -2.77 -9.85 -1.37
N ALA A 65 -3.48 -10.83 -1.92
CA ALA A 65 -4.88 -10.72 -2.29
C ALA A 65 -5.70 -11.84 -1.65
N LYS A 66 -6.93 -11.53 -1.26
CA LYS A 66 -7.84 -12.50 -0.65
C LYS A 66 -8.14 -13.66 -1.61
N LYS A 67 -8.20 -14.89 -1.08
CA LYS A 67 -8.46 -16.09 -1.85
C LYS A 67 -9.76 -16.02 -2.66
N GLU A 68 -10.78 -15.37 -2.13
CA GLU A 68 -12.08 -15.20 -2.77
C GLU A 68 -12.00 -14.47 -4.13
N LEU A 69 -10.98 -13.60 -4.32
CA LEU A 69 -10.75 -12.89 -5.58
C LEU A 69 -10.30 -13.83 -6.72
N PHE A 70 -9.78 -15.01 -6.36
CA PHE A 70 -9.33 -16.02 -7.31
C PHE A 70 -10.38 -17.10 -7.58
N GLN A 71 -11.52 -17.08 -6.85
CA GLN A 71 -12.59 -18.08 -6.97
C GLN A 71 -13.73 -17.58 -7.86
N GLY A 72 -14.30 -18.46 -8.66
CA GLY A 72 -15.49 -18.18 -9.47
C GLY A 72 -15.31 -17.22 -10.65
N LYS A 73 -14.10 -16.65 -10.84
CA LYS A 73 -13.78 -15.69 -11.91
C LYS A 73 -12.41 -16.01 -12.53
N PRO A 74 -12.34 -17.00 -13.42
CA PRO A 74 -11.06 -17.52 -13.92
C PRO A 74 -10.22 -16.44 -14.64
N LEU A 75 -10.86 -15.57 -15.43
CA LEU A 75 -10.17 -14.50 -16.13
C LEU A 75 -9.58 -13.47 -15.16
N LEU A 76 -10.31 -13.08 -14.11
CA LEU A 76 -9.83 -12.18 -13.08
C LEU A 76 -8.68 -12.84 -12.29
N ALA A 77 -8.83 -14.10 -11.91
CA ALA A 77 -7.79 -14.86 -11.20
C ALA A 77 -6.50 -14.95 -12.02
N TRP A 78 -6.63 -15.21 -13.30
CA TRP A 78 -5.50 -15.23 -14.23
C TRP A 78 -4.84 -13.85 -14.33
N PHE A 79 -5.62 -12.79 -14.52
CA PHE A 79 -5.12 -11.41 -14.57
C PHE A 79 -4.38 -11.02 -13.29
N LEU A 80 -4.97 -11.29 -12.12
CA LEU A 80 -4.35 -11.00 -10.82
C LEU A 80 -3.01 -11.74 -10.65
N ARG A 81 -2.92 -13.02 -11.06
CA ARG A 81 -1.65 -13.77 -11.05
C ARG A 81 -0.61 -13.13 -11.98
N GLN A 82 -1.01 -12.64 -13.15
CA GLN A 82 -0.10 -11.93 -14.06
C GLN A 82 0.42 -10.65 -13.43
N MET A 83 -0.38 -9.97 -12.64
CA MET A 83 0.01 -8.76 -11.88
C MET A 83 0.85 -9.06 -10.64
N GLY A 84 1.20 -10.33 -10.37
CA GLY A 84 2.00 -10.72 -9.21
C GLY A 84 1.20 -10.96 -7.93
N ALA A 85 -0.13 -11.00 -8.01
CA ALA A 85 -0.97 -11.28 -6.85
C ALA A 85 -0.80 -12.71 -6.36
N VAL A 86 -0.63 -12.85 -5.06
CA VAL A 86 -0.53 -14.11 -4.33
C VAL A 86 -1.77 -14.27 -3.47
N SER A 87 -2.45 -15.40 -3.62
CA SER A 87 -3.64 -15.72 -2.85
C SER A 87 -3.25 -16.03 -1.42
N VAL A 88 -3.82 -15.32 -0.47
CA VAL A 88 -3.69 -15.63 0.96
C VAL A 88 -5.07 -15.88 1.57
N LYS A 89 -5.18 -16.94 2.36
CA LYS A 89 -6.35 -17.18 3.19
C LYS A 89 -6.28 -16.30 4.45
N ASN A 90 -7.44 -15.89 4.96
CA ASN A 90 -7.54 -15.30 6.29
C ASN A 90 -7.33 -16.43 7.31
N GLY A 91 -6.09 -16.71 7.74
CA GLY A 91 -5.83 -17.74 8.75
C GLY A 91 -4.49 -18.45 8.58
N ARG A 92 -4.21 -19.36 9.51
CA ARG A 92 -2.95 -20.10 9.66
C ARG A 92 -2.66 -21.12 8.53
N ASP A 93 -3.58 -21.32 7.61
CA ASP A 93 -3.52 -22.42 6.64
C ASP A 93 -2.62 -22.16 5.43
N ASP A 94 -1.94 -20.99 5.38
CA ASP A 94 -1.12 -20.63 4.22
C ASP A 94 0.31 -20.20 4.61
N LEU A 95 0.86 -20.88 5.63
CA LEU A 95 2.22 -20.60 6.13
C LEU A 95 3.25 -20.76 5.03
N SER A 96 3.11 -21.77 4.15
CA SER A 96 4.04 -21.98 3.05
C SER A 96 4.05 -20.82 2.04
N THR A 97 2.89 -20.24 1.73
CA THR A 97 2.78 -19.08 0.86
C THR A 97 3.41 -17.85 1.50
N LEU A 98 3.18 -17.65 2.80
CA LEU A 98 3.78 -16.57 3.57
C LEU A 98 5.30 -16.70 3.61
N ASP A 99 5.82 -17.86 3.97
CA ASP A 99 7.26 -18.16 4.04
C ASP A 99 7.96 -17.98 2.68
N ASN A 100 7.32 -18.44 1.60
CA ASN A 100 7.83 -18.24 0.24
C ASN A 100 7.89 -16.75 -0.11
N THR A 101 6.86 -15.97 0.24
CA THR A 101 6.82 -14.54 -0.05
C THR A 101 7.85 -13.77 0.77
N ILE A 102 8.04 -14.12 2.05
CA ILE A 102 9.10 -13.58 2.90
C ILE A 102 10.47 -13.86 2.29
N ARG A 103 10.72 -15.08 1.83
CA ARG A 103 11.97 -15.45 1.17
C ARG A 103 12.20 -14.66 -0.11
N GLU A 104 11.18 -14.51 -0.95
CA GLU A 104 11.28 -13.68 -2.16
C GLU A 104 11.56 -12.21 -1.82
N CYS A 105 10.99 -11.69 -0.74
CA CYS A 105 11.25 -10.34 -0.26
C CYS A 105 12.72 -10.19 0.18
N ARG A 106 13.27 -11.16 0.92
CA ARG A 106 14.70 -11.19 1.28
C ARG A 106 15.64 -11.21 0.08
N THR A 107 15.24 -11.82 -1.02
CA THR A 107 16.03 -11.93 -2.26
C THR A 107 15.85 -10.74 -3.20
N GLY A 108 15.24 -9.66 -2.76
CA GLY A 108 15.18 -8.41 -3.50
C GLY A 108 13.82 -8.08 -4.14
N ARG A 109 12.77 -8.88 -3.89
CA ARG A 109 11.44 -8.60 -4.43
C ARG A 109 10.64 -7.66 -3.51
N GLY A 110 9.97 -6.67 -4.09
CA GLY A 110 9.02 -5.83 -3.35
C GLY A 110 7.74 -6.57 -3.01
N LEU A 111 7.18 -6.31 -1.83
CA LEU A 111 5.90 -6.81 -1.36
C LEU A 111 4.93 -5.67 -1.11
N LEU A 112 3.81 -5.63 -1.83
CA LEU A 112 2.70 -4.73 -1.56
C LEU A 112 1.74 -5.39 -0.57
N LEU A 113 1.62 -4.80 0.60
CA LEU A 113 0.80 -5.32 1.68
C LEU A 113 -0.03 -4.18 2.28
N PHE A 114 -1.34 -4.35 2.36
CA PHE A 114 -2.24 -3.38 3.00
C PHE A 114 -2.33 -3.65 4.51
N PRO A 115 -1.67 -2.85 5.37
CA PRO A 115 -1.62 -3.13 6.81
C PRO A 115 -2.99 -3.05 7.50
N GLU A 116 -3.92 -2.29 6.96
CA GLU A 116 -5.30 -2.20 7.46
C GLU A 116 -6.05 -3.55 7.37
N GLY A 117 -5.67 -4.43 6.44
CA GLY A 117 -6.25 -5.77 6.23
C GLY A 117 -7.67 -5.76 5.69
N THR A 118 -8.27 -4.58 5.50
CA THR A 118 -9.57 -4.39 4.87
C THR A 118 -9.66 -2.98 4.30
N ARG A 119 -10.61 -2.75 3.39
CA ARG A 119 -10.86 -1.41 2.84
C ARG A 119 -11.63 -0.55 3.84
N SER A 120 -11.23 0.71 3.98
CA SER A 120 -12.00 1.72 4.68
C SER A 120 -13.29 2.03 3.93
N LYS A 121 -14.41 2.04 4.63
CA LYS A 121 -15.74 2.30 4.04
C LYS A 121 -16.11 3.77 4.08
N ASP A 122 -15.55 4.53 5.01
CA ASP A 122 -15.86 5.94 5.29
C ASP A 122 -14.71 6.89 4.90
N GLY A 123 -13.66 6.36 4.28
CA GLY A 123 -12.50 7.14 3.86
C GLY A 123 -11.53 7.48 4.99
N ARG A 124 -11.79 7.10 6.24
CA ARG A 124 -10.85 7.27 7.36
C ARG A 124 -9.72 6.25 7.29
N LEU A 125 -8.57 6.56 7.89
CA LEU A 125 -7.52 5.59 8.11
C LEU A 125 -7.97 4.55 9.13
N LEU A 126 -7.76 3.29 8.81
CA LEU A 126 -7.93 2.21 9.77
C LEU A 126 -6.58 1.91 10.45
N PRO A 127 -6.61 1.48 11.72
CA PRO A 127 -5.38 1.14 12.43
C PRO A 127 -4.67 -0.05 11.76
N PRO A 128 -3.34 0.01 11.58
CA PRO A 128 -2.60 -1.07 10.98
C PRO A 128 -2.57 -2.31 11.88
N LYS A 129 -2.76 -3.49 11.27
CA LYS A 129 -2.69 -4.79 11.94
C LYS A 129 -1.25 -5.24 12.11
N SER A 130 -1.01 -6.13 13.07
CA SER A 130 0.32 -6.63 13.42
C SER A 130 1.02 -7.41 12.31
N GLY A 131 0.25 -8.07 11.44
CA GLY A 131 0.78 -8.97 10.42
C GLY A 131 1.82 -8.33 9.50
N ALA A 132 1.60 -7.07 9.08
CA ALA A 132 2.52 -6.36 8.21
C ALA A 132 3.91 -6.19 8.85
N PHE A 133 3.95 -5.88 10.14
CA PHE A 133 5.19 -5.67 10.90
C PHE A 133 5.90 -6.98 11.19
N VAL A 134 5.14 -8.05 11.45
CA VAL A 134 5.71 -9.40 11.60
C VAL A 134 6.36 -9.87 10.30
N VAL A 135 5.74 -9.59 9.16
CA VAL A 135 6.34 -9.92 7.85
C VAL A 135 7.60 -9.08 7.60
N ALA A 136 7.59 -7.78 7.94
CA ALA A 136 8.75 -6.90 7.81
C ALA A 136 9.93 -7.38 8.66
N ASP A 137 9.66 -7.70 9.94
CA ASP A 137 10.64 -8.25 10.89
C ASP A 137 11.22 -9.57 10.38
N GLN A 138 10.37 -10.53 10.01
CA GLN A 138 10.81 -11.82 9.48
C GLN A 138 11.57 -11.70 8.17
N ALA A 139 11.18 -10.81 7.28
CA ALA A 139 11.89 -10.57 6.02
C ALA A 139 13.19 -9.77 6.21
N ALA A 140 13.35 -9.08 7.35
CA ALA A 140 14.44 -8.16 7.64
C ALA A 140 14.60 -7.09 6.52
N VAL A 141 13.50 -6.47 6.13
CA VAL A 141 13.46 -5.45 5.06
C VAL A 141 12.78 -4.18 5.52
N ASP A 142 13.12 -3.07 4.86
CA ASP A 142 12.52 -1.78 5.11
C ASP A 142 11.04 -1.76 4.70
N MET A 143 10.26 -0.91 5.37
CA MET A 143 8.86 -0.64 5.03
C MET A 143 8.71 0.79 4.54
N ILE A 144 8.16 0.95 3.34
CA ILE A 144 7.85 2.25 2.74
C ILE A 144 6.38 2.57 3.03
N PRO A 145 6.08 3.57 3.88
CA PRO A 145 4.72 4.07 4.02
C PRO A 145 4.22 4.60 2.68
N CYS A 146 2.98 4.27 2.31
CA CYS A 146 2.37 4.80 1.12
C CYS A 146 0.99 5.36 1.43
N ARG A 147 0.65 6.51 0.86
CA ARG A 147 -0.64 7.14 1.05
C ARG A 147 -1.32 7.35 -0.29
N ILE A 148 -2.51 6.76 -0.44
CA ILE A 148 -3.40 7.03 -1.58
C ILE A 148 -4.45 8.06 -1.16
N LEU A 149 -4.61 9.10 -1.97
CA LEU A 149 -5.55 10.19 -1.77
C LEU A 149 -6.39 10.38 -3.04
N TYR A 150 -7.69 10.53 -2.86
CA TYR A 150 -8.65 10.79 -3.93
C TYR A 150 -9.18 12.21 -3.83
N ASP A 151 -9.27 12.90 -4.98
CA ASP A 151 -9.81 14.27 -5.09
C ASP A 151 -11.35 14.24 -5.05
N THR A 152 -11.86 13.86 -3.89
CA THR A 152 -13.31 13.79 -3.61
C THR A 152 -13.56 14.17 -2.16
N PRO A 153 -14.66 14.86 -1.84
CA PRO A 153 -14.96 15.30 -0.47
C PRO A 153 -15.03 14.14 0.55
N ASP A 154 -15.53 12.98 0.10
CA ASP A 154 -15.68 11.77 0.91
C ASP A 154 -14.42 10.88 0.89
N GLY A 155 -13.35 11.30 0.17
CA GLY A 155 -12.11 10.56 0.03
C GLY A 155 -12.27 9.18 -0.62
N ARG A 156 -13.33 8.94 -1.40
CA ARG A 156 -13.58 7.69 -2.12
C ARG A 156 -13.24 7.83 -3.59
N LEU A 157 -12.85 6.73 -4.20
CA LEU A 157 -12.64 6.69 -5.64
C LEU A 157 -13.95 6.94 -6.39
N LYS A 158 -13.95 7.96 -7.25
CA LYS A 158 -15.02 8.25 -8.23
C LYS A 158 -14.41 8.35 -9.62
N LEU A 159 -15.21 8.09 -10.63
CA LEU A 159 -14.76 8.22 -12.01
C LEU A 159 -14.30 9.66 -12.27
N PHE A 160 -13.19 9.83 -12.98
CA PHE A 160 -12.54 11.09 -13.30
C PHE A 160 -12.01 11.90 -12.11
N CYS A 161 -12.00 11.37 -10.88
CA CYS A 161 -11.29 12.03 -9.78
C CYS A 161 -9.78 11.96 -9.99
N ARG A 162 -9.07 12.99 -9.54
CA ARG A 162 -7.60 12.95 -9.50
C ARG A 162 -7.15 12.05 -8.35
N ILE A 163 -5.98 11.42 -8.54
CA ILE A 163 -5.38 10.53 -7.54
C ILE A 163 -4.00 11.04 -7.19
N ARG A 164 -3.65 11.05 -5.90
CA ARG A 164 -2.28 11.22 -5.43
C ARG A 164 -1.81 9.94 -4.78
N ILE A 165 -0.60 9.52 -5.14
CA ILE A 165 0.09 8.38 -4.57
C ILE A 165 1.39 8.90 -3.99
N CYS A 166 1.47 8.92 -2.67
CA CYS A 166 2.58 9.48 -1.93
C CYS A 166 3.40 8.34 -1.31
N PHE A 167 4.70 8.31 -1.58
CA PHE A 167 5.65 7.39 -0.96
C PHE A 167 6.42 8.14 0.12
N GLY A 168 6.25 7.74 1.37
CA GLY A 168 6.95 8.30 2.52
C GLY A 168 8.38 7.77 2.64
N LYS A 169 9.15 8.37 3.55
CA LYS A 169 10.51 7.90 3.87
C LYS A 169 10.45 6.47 4.39
N PRO A 170 11.36 5.57 3.96
CA PRO A 170 11.42 4.21 4.45
C PRO A 170 11.64 4.16 5.96
N ILE A 171 10.90 3.30 6.65
CA ILE A 171 11.15 2.88 8.02
C ILE A 171 12.12 1.71 7.92
N SER A 172 13.30 1.82 8.51
CA SER A 172 14.35 0.80 8.34
C SER A 172 13.99 -0.53 9.01
N ALA A 173 14.56 -1.61 8.48
CA ALA A 173 14.40 -2.95 9.07
C ALA A 173 14.82 -2.98 10.55
N GLU A 174 15.87 -2.26 10.92
CA GLU A 174 16.34 -2.13 12.30
C GLU A 174 15.30 -1.48 13.21
N GLN A 175 14.63 -0.41 12.73
CA GLN A 175 13.55 0.25 13.46
C GLN A 175 12.34 -0.67 13.62
N LEU A 176 12.08 -1.54 12.65
CA LEU A 176 10.94 -2.46 12.63
C LEU A 176 11.18 -3.74 13.43
N ALA A 177 12.43 -4.06 13.74
CA ALA A 177 12.81 -5.30 14.43
C ALA A 177 12.06 -5.47 15.77
N LEU A 178 11.38 -6.62 15.92
CA LEU A 178 10.57 -6.94 17.09
C LEU A 178 11.36 -7.69 18.16
N GLY A 179 12.57 -8.18 17.84
CA GLY A 179 13.40 -8.99 18.70
C GLY A 179 12.88 -10.43 18.90
N GLU A 180 13.65 -11.27 19.58
CA GLU A 180 13.40 -12.71 19.69
C GLU A 180 12.02 -13.07 20.25
N LYS A 181 11.51 -12.29 21.23
CA LYS A 181 10.21 -12.53 21.89
C LYS A 181 9.05 -11.70 21.32
N ARG A 182 9.19 -11.12 20.12
CA ARG A 182 8.17 -10.24 19.49
C ARG A 182 7.63 -9.20 20.45
N ASN A 183 8.45 -8.23 20.81
CA ASN A 183 8.13 -7.20 21.78
C ASN A 183 6.87 -6.43 21.41
N MET A 184 5.82 -6.54 22.23
CA MET A 184 4.52 -5.91 21.99
C MET A 184 4.56 -4.38 22.09
N VAL A 185 5.49 -3.84 22.89
CA VAL A 185 5.72 -2.39 22.99
C VAL A 185 6.28 -1.89 21.66
N LYS A 186 7.31 -2.55 21.16
CA LYS A 186 7.92 -2.24 19.86
C LYS A 186 6.93 -2.33 18.70
N LEU A 187 6.08 -3.35 18.72
CA LEU A 187 5.02 -3.50 17.73
C LEU A 187 4.01 -2.33 17.76
N ARG A 188 3.68 -1.82 18.95
CA ARG A 188 2.81 -0.63 19.08
C ARG A 188 3.50 0.63 18.56
N GLU A 189 4.79 0.79 18.83
CA GLU A 189 5.61 1.90 18.30
C GLU A 189 5.65 1.86 16.77
N ASN A 190 5.94 0.70 16.18
CA ASN A 190 5.98 0.51 14.73
C ASN A 190 4.63 0.87 14.06
N LYS A 191 3.51 0.47 14.68
CA LYS A 191 2.17 0.87 14.23
C LYS A 191 1.96 2.38 14.29
N LYS A 192 2.39 3.03 15.36
CA LYS A 192 2.31 4.49 15.51
C LYS A 192 3.16 5.20 14.47
N MET A 193 4.38 4.74 14.20
CA MET A 193 5.25 5.31 13.16
C MET A 193 4.59 5.27 11.78
N LEU A 194 4.03 4.12 11.39
CA LEU A 194 3.35 3.99 10.11
C LEU A 194 2.10 4.89 10.03
N THR A 195 1.30 4.94 11.10
CA THR A 195 0.11 5.80 11.15
C THR A 195 0.48 7.27 11.06
N ALA A 196 1.50 7.71 11.81
CA ALA A 196 2.00 9.09 11.77
C ALA A 196 2.48 9.48 10.36
N ALA A 197 3.22 8.60 9.69
CA ALA A 197 3.65 8.83 8.30
C ALA A 197 2.47 8.96 7.34
N TRP A 198 1.43 8.13 7.48
CA TRP A 198 0.22 8.25 6.68
C TRP A 198 -0.54 9.56 6.95
N GLU A 199 -0.65 9.98 8.22
CA GLU A 199 -1.32 11.22 8.61
C GLU A 199 -0.57 12.45 8.10
N GLU A 200 0.76 12.45 8.21
CA GLU A 200 1.61 13.51 7.71
C GLU A 200 1.44 13.70 6.20
N MET A 201 1.58 12.64 5.41
CA MET A 201 1.31 12.67 3.98
C MET A 201 -0.13 13.09 3.66
N GLY A 202 -1.10 12.70 4.50
CA GLY A 202 -2.49 13.10 4.35
C GLY A 202 -2.70 14.58 4.58
N ARG A 203 -2.00 15.21 5.52
CA ARG A 203 -2.05 16.67 5.76
C ARG A 203 -1.32 17.46 4.69
N GLU A 204 -0.12 17.00 4.31
CA GLU A 204 0.75 17.73 3.37
C GLU A 204 0.20 17.70 1.94
N TYR A 205 -0.31 16.53 1.52
CA TYR A 205 -0.69 16.29 0.12
C TYR A 205 -2.21 16.15 -0.10
N ALA A 206 -3.05 16.56 0.85
CA ALA A 206 -4.51 16.56 0.65
C ALA A 206 -4.91 17.45 -0.54
N PHE A 207 -5.92 17.03 -1.30
CA PHE A 207 -6.52 17.89 -2.33
C PHE A 207 -7.32 19.04 -1.70
N PHE A 208 -7.96 18.77 -0.57
CA PHE A 208 -8.71 19.72 0.21
C PHE A 208 -7.96 19.92 1.53
N ARG A 209 -7.54 21.15 1.82
CA ARG A 209 -7.07 21.48 3.17
C ARG A 209 -8.27 21.37 4.09
N CYS A 210 -8.26 20.45 5.02
CA CYS A 210 -9.18 20.50 6.15
C CYS A 210 -8.85 21.78 6.90
N VAL A 211 -9.68 22.81 6.78
CA VAL A 211 -9.66 23.95 7.70
C VAL A 211 -10.02 23.34 9.06
N PRO A 212 -9.16 23.44 10.08
CA PRO A 212 -9.49 22.94 11.40
C PRO A 212 -10.76 23.65 11.87
N ALA A 213 -11.72 22.89 12.41
CA ALA A 213 -13.03 23.40 12.83
C ALA A 213 -12.98 24.53 13.88
N ASN A 214 -11.80 24.88 14.38
CA ASN A 214 -11.58 25.96 15.35
C ASN A 214 -11.25 27.34 14.72
N ALA A 215 -11.08 27.43 13.39
CA ALA A 215 -10.76 28.72 12.75
C ALA A 215 -12.00 29.62 12.54
N GLU A 216 -13.20 29.10 12.73
CA GLU A 216 -14.45 29.91 12.62
C GLU A 216 -14.87 30.59 13.92
N LYS A 217 -14.26 30.28 15.08
CA LYS A 217 -14.60 30.88 16.36
C LYS A 217 -13.83 32.16 16.71
N GLU A 218 -12.74 32.46 15.98
CA GLU A 218 -11.93 33.67 16.24
C GLU A 218 -12.35 34.89 15.41
N LYS A 219 -13.41 34.83 14.62
CA LYS A 219 -13.88 35.98 13.81
C LYS A 219 -15.19 36.60 14.31
N THR A 220 -15.65 36.25 15.49
CA THR A 220 -16.89 36.80 16.10
C THR A 220 -16.67 37.22 17.56
N GLU A 221 -15.50 37.77 17.89
CA GLU A 221 -15.30 38.63 19.07
C GLU A 221 -14.72 39.98 18.66
#